data_bc60c20ff4cc3db13f9cd39d1872037a
#
_entry.id   bc60c20ff4cc3db13f9cd39d1872037a
#
_cell.length_a   1.000
_cell.length_b   1.000
_cell.length_c   1.000
_cell.angle_alpha   90.00
_cell.angle_beta   90.00
_cell.angle_gamma   90.00
#
_symmetry.space_group_name_H-M   'P 1'
#
loop_
_entity.id
_entity.type
_entity.pdbx_description
1 polymer ?
#
loop_
_entity_poly.entity_id
_entity_poly.type
_entity_poly.pdbx_seq_one_letter_code
_entity_poly.pdbx_strand_id
1 'polypeptide(L)'
;MARIESLGHVGIYAEDLMKMRDFYSRVLGLTISDEDLEERGMTFFTADKEREHHEFVLMKGRVTRDDAKVIQQISFIVPSLDDLREFKTRLEAEPDVKIERIVSHGIAFGMYFIDPEGNRIELYVRTPYKVPQPLGDAIDIMASTDEELEAIAKARIPA
;
A
#
# COMPACT_ATOMS: atom_id res chain seq x y z
N MET A 1 -19.97 15.27 -21.75
CA MET A 1 -20.51 14.49 -20.64
C MET A 1 -19.59 14.63 -19.44
N ALA A 2 -20.13 14.81 -18.21
CA ALA A 2 -19.33 14.82 -16.99
C ALA A 2 -18.62 13.45 -16.82
N ARG A 3 -17.37 13.44 -16.32
CA ARG A 3 -16.58 12.26 -16.06
C ARG A 3 -15.74 12.44 -14.81
N ILE A 4 -15.43 11.33 -14.14
CA ILE A 4 -14.45 11.32 -13.04
C ILE A 4 -13.06 11.44 -13.67
N GLU A 5 -12.22 12.34 -13.14
CA GLU A 5 -10.85 12.51 -13.59
C GLU A 5 -9.92 11.47 -12.95
N SER A 6 -9.95 11.37 -11.62
CA SER A 6 -9.11 10.44 -10.84
C SER A 6 -9.74 10.14 -9.48
N LEU A 7 -9.16 9.18 -8.76
CA LEU A 7 -9.39 9.03 -7.32
C LEU A 7 -8.59 10.13 -6.60
N GLY A 8 -9.24 10.95 -5.78
CA GLY A 8 -8.57 11.99 -5.01
C GLY A 8 -7.93 11.41 -3.73
N HIS A 9 -8.75 10.89 -2.83
CA HIS A 9 -8.28 10.29 -1.57
C HIS A 9 -9.19 9.15 -1.12
N VAL A 10 -8.69 8.36 -0.16
CA VAL A 10 -9.46 7.35 0.55
C VAL A 10 -9.37 7.59 2.05
N GLY A 11 -10.48 7.41 2.76
CA GLY A 11 -10.52 7.44 4.23
C GLY A 11 -10.97 6.10 4.79
N ILE A 12 -10.35 5.69 5.90
CA ILE A 12 -10.76 4.51 6.66
C ILE A 12 -10.91 4.84 8.13
N TYR A 13 -11.72 4.04 8.81
CA TYR A 13 -11.83 4.12 10.26
C TYR A 13 -10.75 3.29 10.95
N ALA A 14 -10.18 3.85 12.02
CA ALA A 14 -9.25 3.18 12.92
C ALA A 14 -9.92 2.94 14.29
N GLU A 15 -9.60 1.82 14.92
CA GLU A 15 -9.94 1.50 16.30
C GLU A 15 -8.98 2.24 17.25
N ASP A 16 -7.68 2.06 17.04
CA ASP A 16 -6.60 2.81 17.71
C ASP A 16 -5.96 3.80 16.72
N LEU A 17 -6.53 5.01 16.69
CA LEU A 17 -6.04 6.06 15.78
C LEU A 17 -4.54 6.36 15.98
N MET A 18 -4.04 6.35 17.23
CA MET A 18 -2.65 6.71 17.50
C MET A 18 -1.68 5.63 17.04
N LYS A 19 -2.00 4.36 17.20
CA LYS A 19 -1.25 3.22 16.69
C LYS A 19 -1.19 3.25 15.16
N MET A 20 -2.32 3.45 14.52
CA MET A 20 -2.40 3.52 13.06
C MET A 20 -1.72 4.76 12.49
N ARG A 21 -1.85 5.90 13.16
CA ARG A 21 -1.14 7.14 12.82
C ARG A 21 0.39 6.94 12.84
N ASP A 22 0.92 6.31 13.90
CA ASP A 22 2.34 5.96 13.99
C ASP A 22 2.76 5.02 12.85
N PHE A 23 1.98 3.98 12.61
CA PHE A 23 2.27 3.00 11.56
C PHE A 23 2.36 3.66 10.18
N TYR A 24 1.36 4.44 9.77
CA TYR A 24 1.34 5.05 8.44
C TYR A 24 2.41 6.15 8.28
N SER A 25 2.75 6.88 9.35
CA SER A 25 3.80 7.92 9.30
C SER A 25 5.21 7.34 9.43
N ARG A 26 5.47 6.55 10.45
CA ARG A 26 6.82 6.04 10.75
C ARG A 26 7.23 4.88 9.84
N VAL A 27 6.35 3.88 9.68
CA VAL A 27 6.69 2.65 8.95
C VAL A 27 6.52 2.84 7.45
N LEU A 28 5.37 3.38 7.01
CA LEU A 28 5.10 3.62 5.59
C LEU A 28 5.66 4.95 5.07
N GLY A 29 6.11 5.84 5.95
CA GLY A 29 6.77 7.09 5.57
C GLY A 29 5.82 8.16 5.02
N LEU A 30 4.50 8.02 5.23
CA LEU A 30 3.56 9.05 4.80
C LEU A 30 3.70 10.30 5.68
N THR A 31 3.67 11.46 5.06
CA THR A 31 3.72 12.74 5.74
C THR A 31 2.35 13.10 6.28
N ILE A 32 2.26 13.42 7.57
CA ILE A 32 1.04 14.01 8.15
C ILE A 32 0.93 15.43 7.60
N SER A 33 -0.12 15.70 6.84
CA SER A 33 -0.39 17.03 6.28
C SER A 33 -1.19 17.91 7.24
N ASP A 34 -2.15 17.30 7.95
CA ASP A 34 -2.99 17.95 8.94
C ASP A 34 -3.58 16.92 9.91
N GLU A 35 -4.06 17.36 11.08
CA GLU A 35 -4.74 16.48 12.03
C GLU A 35 -5.67 17.23 12.98
N ASP A 36 -6.74 16.58 13.41
CA ASP A 36 -7.64 17.00 14.46
C ASP A 36 -7.92 15.79 15.38
N LEU A 37 -7.06 15.61 16.37
CA LEU A 37 -7.09 14.44 17.24
C LEU A 37 -8.12 14.57 18.37
N GLU A 38 -8.45 15.80 18.78
CA GLU A 38 -9.26 16.07 19.96
C GLU A 38 -10.76 16.11 19.65
N GLU A 39 -11.17 16.86 18.64
CA GLU A 39 -12.60 17.04 18.32
C GLU A 39 -13.13 15.97 17.38
N ARG A 40 -12.44 15.75 16.24
CA ARG A 40 -12.91 14.85 15.17
C ARG A 40 -12.23 13.48 15.18
N GLY A 41 -11.05 13.38 15.81
CA GLY A 41 -10.27 12.15 15.80
C GLY A 41 -9.80 11.78 14.39
N MET A 42 -9.16 12.71 13.67
CA MET A 42 -8.73 12.54 12.29
C MET A 42 -7.26 12.85 12.10
N THR A 43 -6.63 12.13 11.18
CA THR A 43 -5.27 12.41 10.68
C THR A 43 -5.28 12.30 9.16
N PHE A 44 -4.68 13.28 8.50
CA PHE A 44 -4.56 13.38 7.04
C PHE A 44 -3.13 13.11 6.63
N PHE A 45 -2.94 12.29 5.60
CA PHE A 45 -1.62 11.88 5.12
C PHE A 45 -1.47 12.11 3.63
N THR A 46 -0.25 12.42 3.23
CA THR A 46 0.15 12.51 1.83
C THR A 46 1.56 11.93 1.63
N ALA A 47 1.83 11.44 0.42
CA ALA A 47 3.17 11.10 -0.01
C ALA A 47 3.99 12.36 -0.34
N ASP A 48 3.34 13.44 -0.82
CA ASP A 48 3.99 14.69 -1.21
C ASP A 48 3.05 15.90 -0.98
N LYS A 49 3.38 16.73 0.04
CA LYS A 49 2.59 17.92 0.41
C LYS A 49 2.55 19.01 -0.66
N GLU A 50 3.55 19.06 -1.54
CA GLU A 50 3.59 20.06 -2.62
C GLU A 50 2.64 19.68 -3.76
N ARG A 51 2.29 18.40 -3.85
CA ARG A 51 1.42 17.85 -4.89
C ARG A 51 -0.03 17.73 -4.46
N GLU A 52 -0.27 17.19 -3.26
CA GLU A 52 -1.62 16.92 -2.77
C GLU A 52 -1.71 17.13 -1.25
N HIS A 53 -2.75 17.81 -0.78
CA HIS A 53 -2.95 18.01 0.66
C HIS A 53 -3.08 16.69 1.39
N HIS A 54 -3.87 15.76 0.88
CA HIS A 54 -3.98 14.41 1.43
C HIS A 54 -4.48 13.42 0.39
N GLU A 55 -3.94 12.22 0.45
CA GLU A 55 -4.31 11.06 -0.37
C GLU A 55 -4.92 9.95 0.50
N PHE A 56 -4.65 9.99 1.81
CA PHE A 56 -5.13 9.01 2.78
C PHE A 56 -5.57 9.69 4.08
N VAL A 57 -6.68 9.22 4.66
CA VAL A 57 -7.25 9.76 5.91
C VAL A 57 -7.54 8.62 6.88
N LEU A 58 -7.11 8.78 8.12
CA LEU A 58 -7.56 7.97 9.25
C LEU A 58 -8.58 8.75 10.07
N MET A 59 -9.65 8.07 10.47
CA MET A 59 -10.65 8.61 11.40
C MET A 59 -10.92 7.59 12.51
N LYS A 60 -10.95 8.03 13.75
CA LYS A 60 -11.33 7.21 14.91
C LYS A 60 -12.78 6.73 14.75
N GLY A 61 -13.07 5.51 15.19
CA GLY A 61 -14.44 5.02 15.26
C GLY A 61 -14.71 3.72 14.51
N ARG A 62 -13.67 2.95 14.20
CA ARG A 62 -13.86 1.60 13.66
C ARG A 62 -14.61 0.73 14.66
N VAL A 63 -15.69 0.13 14.21
CA VAL A 63 -16.41 -0.93 14.93
C VAL A 63 -15.99 -2.25 14.30
N THR A 64 -15.21 -3.03 15.03
CA THR A 64 -14.73 -4.33 14.55
C THR A 64 -15.89 -5.30 14.40
N ARG A 65 -16.02 -5.88 13.20
CA ARG A 65 -16.86 -7.05 12.93
C ARG A 65 -15.95 -8.05 12.22
N ASP A 66 -15.77 -9.23 12.78
CA ASP A 66 -14.82 -10.25 12.32
C ASP A 66 -15.06 -10.72 10.87
N ASP A 67 -16.28 -10.52 10.35
CA ASP A 67 -16.72 -10.93 9.02
C ASP A 67 -16.92 -9.76 8.02
N ALA A 68 -16.69 -8.52 8.43
CA ALA A 68 -16.90 -7.35 7.59
C ALA A 68 -15.77 -7.19 6.56
N LYS A 69 -16.04 -7.51 5.29
CA LYS A 69 -15.13 -7.33 4.16
C LYS A 69 -15.60 -6.19 3.26
N VAL A 70 -15.31 -4.95 3.66
CA VAL A 70 -15.74 -3.75 2.90
C VAL A 70 -14.65 -3.28 1.94
N ILE A 71 -13.40 -3.19 2.42
CA ILE A 71 -12.25 -2.81 1.60
C ILE A 71 -11.42 -4.07 1.35
N GLN A 72 -11.17 -4.37 0.07
CA GLN A 72 -10.39 -5.54 -0.32
C GLN A 72 -8.90 -5.29 -0.14
N GLN A 73 -8.41 -4.11 -0.53
CA GLN A 73 -7.04 -3.63 -0.33
C GLN A 73 -6.92 -2.12 -0.55
N ILE A 74 -5.86 -1.54 -0.03
CA ILE A 74 -5.38 -0.19 -0.35
C ILE A 74 -3.98 -0.34 -0.92
N SER A 75 -3.74 0.21 -2.10
CA SER A 75 -2.47 0.04 -2.82
C SER A 75 -1.74 1.37 -2.95
N PHE A 76 -0.46 1.39 -2.52
CA PHE A 76 0.44 2.52 -2.67
C PHE A 76 1.55 2.20 -3.67
N ILE A 77 1.92 3.18 -4.47
CA ILE A 77 3.03 3.07 -5.43
C ILE A 77 4.32 3.43 -4.70
N VAL A 78 5.35 2.62 -4.91
CA VAL A 78 6.71 2.93 -4.47
C VAL A 78 7.61 3.13 -5.71
N PRO A 79 8.66 3.97 -5.59
CA PRO A 79 9.43 4.41 -6.76
C PRO A 79 10.26 3.30 -7.41
N SER A 80 10.81 2.37 -6.61
CA SER A 80 11.78 1.37 -7.09
C SER A 80 11.67 0.03 -6.37
N LEU A 81 12.31 -1.01 -6.95
CA LEU A 81 12.47 -2.31 -6.29
C LEU A 81 13.31 -2.21 -5.01
N ASP A 82 14.29 -1.32 -4.95
CA ASP A 82 15.07 -1.10 -3.74
C ASP A 82 14.21 -0.53 -2.62
N ASP A 83 13.33 0.44 -2.91
CA ASP A 83 12.34 0.93 -1.94
C ASP A 83 11.42 -0.20 -1.48
N LEU A 84 10.97 -1.09 -2.38
CA LEU A 84 10.12 -2.22 -2.01
C LEU A 84 10.84 -3.22 -1.10
N ARG A 85 12.14 -3.47 -1.33
CA ARG A 85 13.01 -4.31 -0.46
C ARG A 85 13.20 -3.67 0.92
N GLU A 86 13.43 -2.35 0.95
CA GLU A 86 13.55 -1.61 2.21
C GLU A 86 12.24 -1.68 3.02
N PHE A 87 11.09 -1.48 2.37
CA PHE A 87 9.79 -1.64 3.02
C PHE A 87 9.58 -3.06 3.54
N LYS A 88 9.98 -4.09 2.79
CA LYS A 88 9.91 -5.48 3.28
C LYS A 88 10.67 -5.63 4.61
N THR A 89 11.90 -5.12 4.67
CA THR A 89 12.72 -5.18 5.89
C THR A 89 12.07 -4.43 7.06
N ARG A 90 11.51 -3.25 6.81
CA ARG A 90 10.81 -2.46 7.83
C ARG A 90 9.56 -3.18 8.34
N LEU A 91 8.76 -3.74 7.44
CA LEU A 91 7.51 -4.44 7.79
C LEU A 91 7.78 -5.72 8.57
N GLU A 92 8.86 -6.46 8.25
CA GLU A 92 9.27 -7.64 9.01
C GLU A 92 9.73 -7.34 10.44
N ALA A 93 10.12 -6.09 10.72
CA ALA A 93 10.47 -5.64 12.06
C ALA A 93 9.26 -5.23 12.92
N GLU A 94 8.07 -5.10 12.33
CA GLU A 94 6.84 -4.70 13.02
C GLU A 94 6.07 -5.94 13.53
N PRO A 95 5.86 -6.09 14.85
CA PRO A 95 5.27 -7.32 15.42
C PRO A 95 3.82 -7.57 15.02
N ASP A 96 3.07 -6.51 14.72
CA ASP A 96 1.65 -6.58 14.39
C ASP A 96 1.37 -6.56 12.88
N VAL A 97 2.41 -6.70 12.07
CA VAL A 97 2.32 -6.73 10.60
C VAL A 97 2.56 -8.14 10.09
N LYS A 98 1.78 -8.55 9.09
CA LYS A 98 1.94 -9.86 8.45
C LYS A 98 2.05 -9.68 6.95
N ILE A 99 3.24 -9.92 6.39
CA ILE A 99 3.40 -10.04 4.93
C ILE A 99 2.71 -11.32 4.46
N GLU A 100 1.76 -11.18 3.52
CA GLU A 100 0.98 -12.30 3.00
C GLU A 100 1.65 -12.94 1.78
N ARG A 101 2.09 -12.10 0.83
CA ARG A 101 2.70 -12.56 -0.44
C ARG A 101 3.44 -11.44 -1.15
N ILE A 102 4.38 -11.83 -2.01
CA ILE A 102 5.06 -10.95 -2.95
C ILE A 102 4.95 -11.59 -4.32
N VAL A 103 4.47 -10.84 -5.31
CA VAL A 103 4.13 -11.36 -6.62
C VAL A 103 4.52 -10.42 -7.76
N SER A 104 4.77 -11.01 -8.92
CA SER A 104 4.80 -10.29 -10.19
C SER A 104 3.42 -10.38 -10.85
N HIS A 105 2.83 -9.24 -11.14
CA HIS A 105 1.65 -9.11 -11.99
C HIS A 105 2.00 -8.91 -13.48
N GLY A 106 3.28 -8.93 -13.80
CA GLY A 106 3.79 -8.51 -15.12
C GLY A 106 3.75 -6.99 -15.30
N ILE A 107 2.64 -6.34 -14.99
CA ILE A 107 2.46 -4.88 -14.99
C ILE A 107 3.03 -4.18 -13.75
N ALA A 108 3.30 -4.93 -12.70
CA ALA A 108 3.83 -4.44 -11.41
C ALA A 108 4.45 -5.58 -10.61
N PHE A 109 5.32 -5.24 -9.66
CA PHE A 109 5.77 -6.11 -8.57
C PHE A 109 5.09 -5.64 -7.29
N GLY A 110 4.25 -6.49 -6.70
CA GLY A 110 3.42 -6.16 -5.54
C GLY A 110 3.79 -6.95 -4.30
N MET A 111 3.86 -6.27 -3.15
CA MET A 111 3.98 -6.86 -1.82
C MET A 111 2.71 -6.59 -1.03
N TYR A 112 2.03 -7.64 -0.61
CA TYR A 112 0.79 -7.60 0.16
C TYR A 112 1.05 -7.92 1.61
N PHE A 113 0.50 -7.11 2.50
CA PHE A 113 0.59 -7.33 3.94
C PHE A 113 -0.69 -6.87 4.65
N ILE A 114 -0.84 -7.31 5.89
CA ILE A 114 -1.90 -6.89 6.80
C ILE A 114 -1.32 -5.87 7.76
N ASP A 115 -1.96 -4.71 7.85
CA ASP A 115 -1.59 -3.66 8.79
C ASP A 115 -1.99 -4.02 10.23
N PRO A 116 -1.59 -3.23 11.25
CA PRO A 116 -1.85 -3.56 12.65
C PRO A 116 -3.33 -3.68 13.05
N GLU A 117 -4.25 -3.25 12.21
CA GLU A 117 -5.69 -3.39 12.41
C GLU A 117 -6.40 -4.31 11.40
N GLY A 118 -5.64 -5.10 10.64
CA GLY A 118 -6.19 -6.11 9.75
C GLY A 118 -6.61 -5.60 8.37
N ASN A 119 -6.22 -4.39 7.97
CA ASN A 119 -6.46 -3.94 6.60
C ASN A 119 -5.39 -4.52 5.68
N ARG A 120 -5.81 -5.01 4.49
CA ARG A 120 -4.85 -5.44 3.47
C ARG A 120 -4.30 -4.23 2.73
N ILE A 121 -2.99 -4.11 2.76
CA ILE A 121 -2.22 -3.08 2.07
C ILE A 121 -1.36 -3.74 0.99
N GLU A 122 -1.20 -3.04 -0.12
CA GLU A 122 -0.24 -3.39 -1.16
C GLU A 122 0.74 -2.24 -1.35
N LEU A 123 2.03 -2.54 -1.36
CA LEU A 123 3.06 -1.67 -1.92
C LEU A 123 3.51 -2.25 -3.26
N TYR A 124 3.55 -1.42 -4.32
CA TYR A 124 3.93 -1.94 -5.63
C TYR A 124 4.79 -0.98 -6.44
N VAL A 125 5.68 -1.59 -7.25
CA VAL A 125 6.49 -0.91 -8.27
C VAL A 125 5.88 -1.20 -9.63
N ARG A 126 5.64 -0.18 -10.43
CA ARG A 126 5.15 -0.35 -11.81
C ARG A 126 6.24 -0.88 -12.72
N THR A 127 5.88 -1.74 -13.65
CA THR A 127 6.70 -2.07 -14.82
C THR A 127 6.17 -1.33 -16.04
N PRO A 128 6.98 -1.19 -17.11
CA PRO A 128 6.51 -0.61 -18.38
C PRO A 128 5.68 -1.60 -19.23
N TYR A 129 5.47 -2.83 -18.76
CA TYR A 129 4.89 -3.90 -19.57
C TYR A 129 3.37 -3.88 -19.53
N LYS A 130 2.74 -4.37 -20.59
CA LYS A 130 1.30 -4.60 -20.70
C LYS A 130 1.04 -6.09 -20.70
N VAL A 131 0.47 -6.59 -19.63
CA VAL A 131 0.18 -8.01 -19.42
C VAL A 131 -1.29 -8.16 -19.02
N PRO A 132 -2.04 -9.09 -19.63
CA PRO A 132 -3.42 -9.36 -19.24
C PRO A 132 -3.54 -9.74 -17.74
N GLN A 133 -4.62 -9.29 -17.13
CA GLN A 133 -4.92 -9.57 -15.73
C GLN A 133 -6.18 -10.46 -15.64
N PRO A 134 -6.34 -11.27 -14.57
CA PRO A 134 -5.47 -11.37 -13.40
C PRO A 134 -4.22 -12.23 -13.60
N LEU A 135 -3.09 -11.80 -13.06
CA LEU A 135 -1.83 -12.54 -13.00
C LEU A 135 -1.16 -12.31 -11.64
N GLY A 136 -0.48 -13.33 -11.10
CA GLY A 136 0.22 -13.23 -9.81
C GLY A 136 1.22 -14.37 -9.64
N ASP A 137 2.40 -14.26 -10.26
CA ASP A 137 3.50 -15.22 -10.08
C ASP A 137 4.25 -14.89 -8.79
N ALA A 138 4.40 -15.87 -7.89
CA ALA A 138 5.18 -15.69 -6.66
C ALA A 138 6.65 -15.38 -7.00
N ILE A 139 7.21 -14.37 -6.35
CA ILE A 139 8.60 -13.94 -6.53
C ILE A 139 9.29 -13.73 -5.18
N ASP A 140 10.61 -13.83 -5.17
CA ASP A 140 11.44 -13.45 -4.03
C ASP A 140 12.27 -12.21 -4.41
N ILE A 141 11.83 -11.03 -3.97
CA ILE A 141 12.49 -9.76 -4.27
C ILE A 141 13.82 -9.59 -3.54
N MET A 142 14.08 -10.37 -2.47
CA MET A 142 15.34 -10.29 -1.73
C MET A 142 16.42 -11.17 -2.33
N ALA A 143 16.04 -12.32 -2.92
CA ALA A 143 16.96 -13.27 -3.53
C ALA A 143 17.21 -13.00 -5.02
N SER A 144 16.31 -12.29 -5.70
CA SER A 144 16.37 -12.03 -7.14
C SER A 144 16.97 -10.67 -7.45
N THR A 145 17.75 -10.59 -8.54
CA THR A 145 18.19 -9.31 -9.12
C THR A 145 17.04 -8.62 -9.86
N ASP A 146 17.21 -7.33 -10.17
CA ASP A 146 16.19 -6.57 -10.92
C ASP A 146 16.02 -7.16 -12.33
N GLU A 147 17.12 -7.60 -12.98
CA GLU A 147 17.08 -8.23 -14.29
C GLU A 147 16.32 -9.56 -14.28
N GLU A 148 16.46 -10.36 -13.24
CA GLU A 148 15.72 -11.62 -13.08
C GLU A 148 14.23 -11.35 -12.87
N LEU A 149 13.88 -10.38 -12.03
CA LEU A 149 12.48 -9.96 -11.82
C LEU A 149 11.85 -9.41 -13.11
N GLU A 150 12.60 -8.57 -13.84
CA GLU A 150 12.14 -8.07 -15.12
C GLU A 150 11.95 -9.19 -16.15
N ALA A 151 12.83 -10.19 -16.19
CA ALA A 151 12.69 -11.35 -17.08
C ALA A 151 11.39 -12.13 -16.78
N ILE A 152 11.03 -12.30 -15.48
CA ILE A 152 9.78 -12.92 -15.08
C ILE A 152 8.58 -12.12 -15.61
N ALA A 153 8.59 -10.78 -15.43
CA ALA A 153 7.51 -9.93 -15.91
C ALA A 153 7.39 -9.94 -17.45
N LYS A 154 8.53 -9.84 -18.17
CA LYS A 154 8.59 -9.88 -19.64
C LYS A 154 8.07 -11.18 -20.22
N ALA A 155 8.31 -12.32 -19.58
CA ALA A 155 7.85 -13.62 -20.03
C ALA A 155 6.31 -13.74 -20.09
N ARG A 156 5.58 -12.81 -19.51
CA ARG A 156 4.12 -12.76 -19.48
C ARG A 156 3.51 -11.83 -20.55
N ILE A 157 4.35 -11.13 -21.33
CA ILE A 157 3.87 -10.30 -22.43
C ILE A 157 3.34 -11.23 -23.52
N PRO A 158 2.11 -11.04 -24.01
CA PRO A 158 1.60 -11.81 -25.15
C PRO A 158 2.46 -11.63 -26.40
N ALA A 159 2.58 -12.69 -27.18
CA ALA A 159 3.27 -12.68 -28.48
C ALA A 159 2.57 -11.80 -29.51
#